data_209d2e4c3784883d7e9be974d63ffca8
#
_entry.id   209d2e4c3784883d7e9be974d63ffca8
#
_cell.length_a   1.000
_cell.length_b   1.000
_cell.length_c   1.000
_cell.angle_alpha   90.00
_cell.angle_beta   90.00
_cell.angle_gamma   90.00
#
_symmetry.space_group_name_H-M   'P 1'
#
loop_
_entity.id
_entity.type
_entity.pdbx_description
1 polymer ?
#
loop_
_entity_poly.entity_id
_entity_poly.type
_entity_poly.pdbx_seq_one_letter_code
_entity_poly.pdbx_strand_id
1 'polypeptide(L)'
;PAQPLAVPQVPGELGDLARAMDRMRVRLEGRDYIEGYVRALTHELKSPVAAIRGAGELLQDELPAADRAEFATQVVQQSERLQRLIDRLLELSKLEQRQHAEGNAPVALHDCAAAAIAHTQGRAAQRGVALELTGQGHSGPWEAELITLAIGNLLDNAIDFAPAGSTVRVELDGTTVAVQDEGPGVPDYALPRLGERFFTTARPGGERSGSGLGLAIVQRVMVLHGGQMQVRNTAPGLRVTLDLGR
;
A
#
# COMPACT_ATOMS: atom_id res chain seq x y z
N PRO A 1 -12.61 10.62 -3.97
CA PRO A 1 -13.46 10.26 -5.08
C PRO A 1 -14.74 11.08 -4.99
N ALA A 2 -15.01 11.88 -6.07
CA ALA A 2 -16.28 12.56 -6.17
C ALA A 2 -17.39 11.52 -6.06
N GLN A 3 -18.35 11.72 -5.16
CA GLN A 3 -19.52 10.87 -5.08
C GLN A 3 -20.15 10.79 -6.47
N PRO A 4 -20.50 9.60 -6.97
CA PRO A 4 -21.16 9.49 -8.26
C PRO A 4 -22.45 10.31 -8.17
N LEU A 5 -22.56 11.34 -8.98
CA LEU A 5 -23.80 12.09 -9.16
C LEU A 5 -24.85 11.05 -9.55
N ALA A 6 -25.84 10.86 -8.69
CA ALA A 6 -26.94 9.96 -8.98
C ALA A 6 -27.58 10.37 -10.30
N VAL A 7 -27.61 9.46 -11.28
CA VAL A 7 -28.27 9.72 -12.57
C VAL A 7 -29.75 10.01 -12.28
N PRO A 8 -30.28 11.19 -12.67
CA PRO A 8 -31.68 11.49 -12.46
C PRO A 8 -32.56 10.40 -13.12
N GLN A 9 -33.46 9.81 -12.36
CA GLN A 9 -34.45 8.87 -12.92
C GLN A 9 -35.50 9.67 -13.71
N VAL A 10 -35.16 10.06 -14.94
CA VAL A 10 -36.08 10.70 -15.84
C VAL A 10 -36.69 9.63 -16.76
N PRO A 11 -38.01 9.48 -16.83
CA PRO A 11 -38.65 8.52 -17.76
C PRO A 11 -38.53 8.97 -19.21
N GLY A 12 -38.51 8.02 -20.14
CA GLY A 12 -38.50 8.28 -21.59
C GLY A 12 -37.10 8.42 -22.20
N GLU A 13 -37.02 8.90 -23.43
CA GLU A 13 -35.79 8.97 -24.26
C GLU A 13 -34.64 9.76 -23.59
N LEU A 14 -34.98 10.79 -22.84
CA LEU A 14 -33.97 11.55 -22.06
C LEU A 14 -33.32 10.70 -20.94
N GLY A 15 -34.11 9.81 -20.32
CA GLY A 15 -33.59 8.86 -19.32
C GLY A 15 -32.69 7.79 -19.98
N ASP A 16 -33.04 7.32 -21.19
CA ASP A 16 -32.19 6.39 -21.94
C ASP A 16 -30.88 7.03 -22.37
N LEU A 17 -30.91 8.26 -22.81
CA LEU A 17 -29.72 9.03 -23.16
C LEU A 17 -28.83 9.25 -21.93
N ALA A 18 -29.39 9.64 -20.78
CA ALA A 18 -28.65 9.81 -19.54
C ALA A 18 -27.96 8.51 -19.07
N ARG A 19 -28.66 7.39 -19.15
CA ARG A 19 -28.07 6.06 -18.85
C ARG A 19 -27.00 5.64 -19.86
N ALA A 20 -27.15 5.99 -21.13
CA ALA A 20 -26.14 5.73 -22.16
C ALA A 20 -24.87 6.57 -21.92
N MET A 21 -25.03 7.84 -21.58
CA MET A 21 -23.92 8.74 -21.24
C MET A 21 -23.19 8.28 -19.97
N ASP A 22 -23.91 7.83 -18.96
CA ASP A 22 -23.28 7.31 -17.73
C ASP A 22 -22.49 6.02 -17.98
N ARG A 23 -23.03 5.09 -18.78
CA ARG A 23 -22.28 3.89 -19.23
C ARG A 23 -21.03 4.26 -20.03
N MET A 24 -21.10 5.29 -20.86
CA MET A 24 -19.94 5.77 -21.63
C MET A 24 -18.90 6.40 -20.68
N ARG A 25 -19.35 7.21 -19.71
CA ARG A 25 -18.48 7.80 -18.68
C ARG A 25 -17.74 6.71 -17.88
N VAL A 26 -18.46 5.71 -17.37
CA VAL A 26 -17.85 4.58 -16.62
C VAL A 26 -16.83 3.82 -17.48
N ARG A 27 -17.10 3.64 -18.78
CA ARG A 27 -16.15 3.02 -19.72
C ARG A 27 -14.92 3.89 -19.98
N LEU A 28 -15.07 5.19 -20.09
CA LEU A 28 -13.96 6.13 -20.29
C LEU A 28 -13.11 6.26 -19.04
N GLU A 29 -13.76 6.43 -17.86
CA GLU A 29 -13.06 6.47 -16.57
C GLU A 29 -12.27 5.16 -16.32
N GLY A 30 -12.85 4.00 -16.69
CA GLY A 30 -12.16 2.71 -16.63
C GLY A 30 -10.97 2.64 -17.59
N ARG A 31 -11.06 3.24 -18.75
CA ARG A 31 -9.98 3.26 -19.75
C ARG A 31 -8.85 4.18 -19.33
N ASP A 32 -9.15 5.39 -18.90
CA ASP A 32 -8.17 6.34 -18.39
C ASP A 32 -7.44 5.79 -17.15
N TYR A 33 -8.18 5.07 -16.30
CA TYR A 33 -7.63 4.36 -15.15
C TYR A 33 -6.64 3.26 -15.57
N ILE A 34 -6.99 2.42 -16.56
CA ILE A 34 -6.10 1.37 -17.09
C ILE A 34 -4.86 1.98 -17.75
N GLU A 35 -5.02 3.04 -18.55
CA GLU A 35 -3.89 3.73 -19.18
C GLU A 35 -2.95 4.35 -18.13
N GLY A 36 -3.49 4.99 -17.10
CA GLY A 36 -2.73 5.50 -15.96
C GLY A 36 -1.98 4.39 -15.20
N TYR A 37 -2.66 3.27 -14.96
CA TYR A 37 -2.09 2.08 -14.32
C TYR A 37 -0.90 1.51 -15.12
N VAL A 38 -1.09 1.26 -16.44
CA VAL A 38 -0.03 0.73 -17.31
C VAL A 38 1.16 1.69 -17.39
N ARG A 39 0.90 3.00 -17.47
CA ARG A 39 1.96 4.03 -17.49
C ARG A 39 2.76 4.03 -16.19
N ALA A 40 2.10 4.01 -15.04
CA ALA A 40 2.76 3.98 -13.74
C ALA A 40 3.57 2.70 -13.53
N LEU A 41 3.00 1.54 -13.88
CA LEU A 41 3.69 0.25 -13.86
C LEU A 41 4.93 0.26 -14.74
N THR A 42 4.80 0.74 -15.98
CA THR A 42 5.94 0.83 -16.92
C THR A 42 7.05 1.70 -16.35
N HIS A 43 6.70 2.81 -15.70
CA HIS A 43 7.68 3.69 -15.06
C HIS A 43 8.40 3.00 -13.90
N GLU A 44 7.66 2.32 -13.02
CA GLU A 44 8.23 1.61 -11.85
C GLU A 44 9.10 0.40 -12.25
N LEU A 45 8.78 -0.27 -13.36
CA LEU A 45 9.61 -1.36 -13.92
C LEU A 45 10.86 -0.83 -14.65
N LYS A 46 10.73 0.27 -15.40
CA LYS A 46 11.82 0.80 -16.23
C LYS A 46 13.01 1.28 -15.38
N SER A 47 12.74 1.85 -14.20
CA SER A 47 13.79 2.39 -13.32
C SER A 47 14.78 1.31 -12.84
N PRO A 48 14.35 0.23 -12.16
CA PRO A 48 15.26 -0.83 -11.71
C PRO A 48 15.94 -1.56 -12.88
N VAL A 49 15.22 -1.81 -13.98
CA VAL A 49 15.78 -2.44 -15.18
C VAL A 49 16.91 -1.59 -15.79
N ALA A 50 16.73 -0.27 -15.88
CA ALA A 50 17.77 0.63 -16.37
C ALA A 50 18.99 0.67 -15.45
N ALA A 51 18.77 0.63 -14.11
CA ALA A 51 19.85 0.59 -13.14
C ALA A 51 20.64 -0.74 -13.20
N ILE A 52 19.95 -1.88 -13.31
CA ILE A 52 20.57 -3.20 -13.50
C ILE A 52 21.42 -3.21 -14.78
N ARG A 53 20.85 -2.71 -15.87
CA ARG A 53 21.54 -2.66 -17.16
C ARG A 53 22.78 -1.76 -17.09
N GLY A 54 22.66 -0.54 -16.54
CA GLY A 54 23.78 0.38 -16.42
C GLY A 54 24.91 -0.16 -15.55
N ALA A 55 24.59 -0.75 -14.40
CA ALA A 55 25.59 -1.42 -13.56
C ALA A 55 26.21 -2.64 -14.26
N GLY A 56 25.40 -3.42 -15.01
CA GLY A 56 25.87 -4.56 -15.79
C GLY A 56 26.79 -4.16 -16.96
N GLU A 57 26.52 -3.04 -17.63
CA GLU A 57 27.39 -2.48 -18.67
C GLU A 57 28.75 -2.06 -18.09
N LEU A 58 28.75 -1.35 -16.95
CA LEU A 58 29.98 -0.96 -16.25
C LEU A 58 30.81 -2.15 -15.77
N LEU A 59 30.17 -3.22 -15.32
CA LEU A 59 30.85 -4.45 -14.89
C LEU A 59 31.60 -5.20 -16.01
N GLN A 60 31.36 -4.86 -17.29
CA GLN A 60 32.11 -5.41 -18.43
C GLN A 60 33.47 -4.76 -18.61
N ASP A 61 33.68 -3.57 -18.05
CA ASP A 61 34.95 -2.85 -18.11
C ASP A 61 35.91 -3.31 -17.00
N GLU A 62 37.18 -3.00 -17.14
CA GLU A 62 38.17 -3.18 -16.08
C GLU A 62 37.98 -2.14 -14.99
N LEU A 63 37.43 -2.57 -13.86
CA LEU A 63 37.14 -1.74 -12.70
C LEU A 63 37.99 -2.12 -11.49
N PRO A 64 38.29 -1.14 -10.60
CA PRO A 64 38.80 -1.43 -9.26
C PRO A 64 37.89 -2.43 -8.52
N ALA A 65 38.46 -3.26 -7.65
CA ALA A 65 37.69 -4.28 -6.94
C ALA A 65 36.53 -3.71 -6.08
N ALA A 66 36.74 -2.50 -5.51
CA ALA A 66 35.72 -1.80 -4.74
C ALA A 66 34.50 -1.42 -5.59
N ASP A 67 34.75 -0.80 -6.74
CA ASP A 67 33.68 -0.35 -7.66
C ASP A 67 32.92 -1.55 -8.24
N ARG A 68 33.65 -2.64 -8.56
CA ARG A 68 33.04 -3.89 -9.00
C ARG A 68 32.09 -4.48 -7.96
N ALA A 69 32.50 -4.47 -6.68
CA ALA A 69 31.65 -4.94 -5.57
C ALA A 69 30.41 -4.05 -5.37
N GLU A 70 30.56 -2.74 -5.53
CA GLU A 70 29.46 -1.78 -5.45
C GLU A 70 28.43 -2.01 -6.56
N PHE A 71 28.87 -2.07 -7.84
CA PHE A 71 27.94 -2.32 -8.97
C PHE A 71 27.28 -3.70 -8.89
N ALA A 72 27.99 -4.74 -8.46
CA ALA A 72 27.40 -6.05 -8.23
C ALA A 72 26.31 -6.00 -7.15
N THR A 73 26.56 -5.29 -6.04
CA THR A 73 25.59 -5.06 -4.97
C THR A 73 24.37 -4.30 -5.49
N GLN A 74 24.57 -3.28 -6.32
CA GLN A 74 23.49 -2.51 -6.94
C GLN A 74 22.61 -3.38 -7.83
N VAL A 75 23.17 -4.27 -8.64
CA VAL A 75 22.41 -5.24 -9.47
C VAL A 75 21.54 -6.11 -8.61
N VAL A 76 22.08 -6.69 -7.51
CA VAL A 76 21.33 -7.53 -6.58
C VAL A 76 20.16 -6.75 -5.95
N GLN A 77 20.43 -5.56 -5.41
CA GLN A 77 19.42 -4.72 -4.77
C GLN A 77 18.28 -4.34 -5.72
N GLN A 78 18.61 -3.97 -6.97
CA GLN A 78 17.58 -3.63 -7.95
C GLN A 78 16.78 -4.85 -8.42
N SER A 79 17.41 -6.02 -8.50
CA SER A 79 16.72 -7.29 -8.80
C SER A 79 15.74 -7.68 -7.69
N GLU A 80 16.14 -7.56 -6.42
CA GLU A 80 15.27 -7.78 -5.28
C GLU A 80 14.11 -6.77 -5.22
N ARG A 81 14.38 -5.50 -5.58
CA ARG A 81 13.32 -4.49 -5.68
C ARG A 81 12.30 -4.85 -6.75
N LEU A 82 12.76 -5.31 -7.91
CA LEU A 82 11.89 -5.75 -9.00
C LEU A 82 11.04 -6.96 -8.60
N GLN A 83 11.66 -7.94 -7.93
CA GLN A 83 10.95 -9.12 -7.41
C GLN A 83 9.84 -8.70 -6.44
N ARG A 84 10.14 -7.85 -5.44
CA ARG A 84 9.13 -7.34 -4.50
C ARG A 84 7.98 -6.60 -5.20
N LEU A 85 8.26 -5.85 -6.28
CA LEU A 85 7.22 -5.18 -7.05
C LEU A 85 6.30 -6.19 -7.74
N ILE A 86 6.87 -7.23 -8.37
CA ILE A 86 6.11 -8.29 -9.04
C ILE A 86 5.24 -9.04 -8.02
N ASP A 87 5.79 -9.41 -6.87
CA ASP A 87 5.06 -10.13 -5.83
C ASP A 87 3.85 -9.33 -5.33
N ARG A 88 4.02 -8.04 -5.07
CA ARG A 88 2.93 -7.13 -4.68
C ARG A 88 1.86 -6.95 -5.77
N LEU A 89 2.27 -6.94 -7.04
CA LEU A 89 1.33 -6.89 -8.16
C LEU A 89 0.49 -8.16 -8.26
N LEU A 90 1.13 -9.32 -8.13
CA LEU A 90 0.44 -10.61 -8.14
C LEU A 90 -0.51 -10.76 -6.95
N GLU A 91 -0.09 -10.30 -5.76
CA GLU A 91 -0.93 -10.29 -4.56
C GLU A 91 -2.16 -9.39 -4.75
N LEU A 92 -1.97 -8.15 -5.21
CA LEU A 92 -3.08 -7.25 -5.50
C LEU A 92 -4.02 -7.84 -6.56
N SER A 93 -3.49 -8.44 -7.63
CA SER A 93 -4.28 -9.08 -8.69
C SER A 93 -5.13 -10.23 -8.16
N LYS A 94 -4.58 -11.07 -7.27
CA LYS A 94 -5.34 -12.15 -6.61
C LYS A 94 -6.47 -11.60 -5.73
N LEU A 95 -6.19 -10.55 -4.95
CA LEU A 95 -7.19 -9.90 -4.12
C LEU A 95 -8.31 -9.27 -4.94
N GLU A 96 -8.01 -8.71 -6.12
CA GLU A 96 -9.00 -8.09 -6.99
C GLU A 96 -9.99 -9.06 -7.63
N GLN A 97 -9.56 -10.30 -7.85
CA GLN A 97 -10.43 -11.35 -8.38
C GLN A 97 -11.43 -11.88 -7.34
N ARG A 98 -11.20 -11.61 -6.05
CA ARG A 98 -12.09 -12.03 -4.95
C ARG A 98 -13.21 -11.02 -4.77
N GLN A 99 -14.41 -11.51 -4.41
CA GLN A 99 -15.58 -10.66 -4.12
C GLN A 99 -15.74 -10.41 -2.61
N HIS A 100 -15.42 -11.40 -1.78
CA HIS A 100 -15.54 -11.35 -0.33
C HIS A 100 -14.34 -12.04 0.33
N ALA A 101 -14.10 -11.72 1.60
CA ALA A 101 -13.18 -12.47 2.45
C ALA A 101 -13.82 -13.82 2.85
N GLU A 102 -13.00 -14.84 3.05
CA GLU A 102 -13.44 -16.21 3.39
C GLU A 102 -13.24 -16.50 4.88
N GLY A 103 -13.60 -15.56 5.76
CA GLY A 103 -13.51 -15.75 7.21
C GLY A 103 -14.61 -16.67 7.74
N ASN A 104 -14.25 -17.89 8.13
CA ASN A 104 -15.20 -18.89 8.63
C ASN A 104 -15.15 -19.11 10.16
N ALA A 105 -14.17 -18.54 10.84
CA ALA A 105 -13.96 -18.67 12.27
C ALA A 105 -13.65 -17.31 12.91
N PRO A 106 -13.99 -17.09 14.19
CA PRO A 106 -13.59 -15.88 14.88
C PRO A 106 -12.06 -15.77 14.97
N VAL A 107 -11.52 -14.66 14.48
CA VAL A 107 -10.10 -14.34 14.49
C VAL A 107 -9.85 -13.20 15.45
N ALA A 108 -8.90 -13.38 16.39
CA ALA A 108 -8.51 -12.32 17.31
C ALA A 108 -7.66 -11.27 16.59
N LEU A 109 -8.11 -10.01 16.62
CA LEU A 109 -7.40 -8.90 15.99
C LEU A 109 -5.98 -8.70 16.58
N HIS A 110 -5.84 -8.99 17.89
CA HIS A 110 -4.56 -8.96 18.58
C HIS A 110 -3.54 -9.95 17.96
N ASP A 111 -3.97 -11.17 17.62
CA ASP A 111 -3.08 -12.19 17.06
C ASP A 111 -2.58 -11.79 15.67
N CYS A 112 -3.46 -11.21 14.85
CA CYS A 112 -3.09 -10.67 13.55
C CYS A 112 -2.06 -9.52 13.67
N ALA A 113 -2.28 -8.60 14.62
CA ALA A 113 -1.37 -7.49 14.87
C ALA A 113 -0.01 -7.99 15.39
N ALA A 114 -0.01 -8.93 16.33
CA ALA A 114 1.21 -9.52 16.87
C ALA A 114 2.01 -10.28 15.79
N ALA A 115 1.34 -11.04 14.91
CA ALA A 115 1.97 -11.72 13.79
C ALA A 115 2.59 -10.72 12.79
N ALA A 116 1.88 -9.65 12.44
CA ALA A 116 2.39 -8.61 11.55
C ALA A 116 3.62 -7.90 12.14
N ILE A 117 3.60 -7.58 13.44
CA ILE A 117 4.74 -7.02 14.16
C ILE A 117 5.94 -7.98 14.13
N ALA A 118 5.72 -9.25 14.42
CA ALA A 118 6.79 -10.25 14.40
C ALA A 118 7.47 -10.34 13.02
N HIS A 119 6.70 -10.28 11.94
CA HIS A 119 7.23 -10.30 10.58
C HIS A 119 8.03 -9.05 10.22
N THR A 120 7.68 -7.88 10.76
CA THR A 120 8.34 -6.61 10.43
C THR A 120 9.43 -6.20 11.43
N GLN A 121 9.56 -6.89 12.56
CA GLN A 121 10.48 -6.58 13.65
C GLN A 121 11.95 -6.45 13.20
N GLY A 122 12.41 -7.37 12.35
CA GLY A 122 13.78 -7.35 11.84
C GLY A 122 14.08 -6.10 11.01
N ARG A 123 13.11 -5.68 10.17
CA ARG A 123 13.23 -4.46 9.37
C ARG A 123 13.16 -3.21 10.23
N ALA A 124 12.28 -3.16 11.21
CA ALA A 124 12.18 -2.06 12.17
C ALA A 124 13.51 -1.88 12.92
N ALA A 125 14.11 -2.97 13.42
CA ALA A 125 15.40 -2.95 14.09
C ALA A 125 16.53 -2.40 13.19
N GLN A 126 16.59 -2.82 11.92
CA GLN A 126 17.56 -2.30 10.95
C GLN A 126 17.42 -0.79 10.68
N ARG A 127 16.18 -0.26 10.79
CA ARG A 127 15.88 1.16 10.65
C ARG A 127 16.00 1.95 11.95
N GLY A 128 16.26 1.27 13.08
CA GLY A 128 16.29 1.89 14.39
C GLY A 128 14.93 2.39 14.87
N VAL A 129 13.85 1.73 14.46
CA VAL A 129 12.46 2.08 14.80
C VAL A 129 11.92 1.06 15.79
N ALA A 130 11.30 1.53 16.89
CA ALA A 130 10.60 0.67 17.84
C ALA A 130 9.17 0.38 17.36
N LEU A 131 8.66 -0.83 17.65
CA LEU A 131 7.27 -1.19 17.41
C LEU A 131 6.56 -1.42 18.75
N GLU A 132 5.41 -0.79 18.93
CA GLU A 132 4.62 -0.88 20.16
C GLU A 132 3.19 -1.32 19.83
N LEU A 133 2.66 -2.33 20.54
CA LEU A 133 1.28 -2.80 20.43
C LEU A 133 0.54 -2.46 21.73
N THR A 134 -0.59 -1.76 21.61
CA THR A 134 -1.40 -1.32 22.77
C THR A 134 -2.88 -1.56 22.51
N GLY A 135 -3.68 -1.50 23.58
CA GLY A 135 -5.12 -1.64 23.50
C GLY A 135 -5.61 -3.09 23.44
N GLN A 136 -6.90 -3.26 23.19
CA GLN A 136 -7.56 -4.56 23.10
C GLN A 136 -8.46 -4.63 21.86
N GLY A 137 -8.23 -5.64 21.03
CA GLY A 137 -9.05 -5.93 19.86
C GLY A 137 -10.08 -7.03 20.15
N HIS A 138 -11.22 -6.94 19.50
CA HIS A 138 -12.21 -8.01 19.52
C HIS A 138 -11.80 -9.15 18.56
N SER A 139 -12.53 -10.24 18.64
CA SER A 139 -12.53 -11.29 17.63
C SER A 139 -13.72 -11.10 16.69
N GLY A 140 -13.51 -11.37 15.41
CA GLY A 140 -14.54 -11.26 14.39
C GLY A 140 -14.38 -12.29 13.26
N PRO A 141 -15.37 -12.41 12.38
CA PRO A 141 -15.39 -13.36 11.28
C PRO A 141 -14.49 -12.86 10.11
N TRP A 142 -13.24 -12.60 10.41
CA TRP A 142 -12.28 -12.06 9.45
C TRP A 142 -11.37 -13.16 8.92
N GLU A 143 -10.70 -12.89 7.81
CA GLU A 143 -9.66 -13.76 7.29
C GLU A 143 -8.30 -13.32 7.85
N ALA A 144 -7.73 -14.14 8.76
CA ALA A 144 -6.53 -13.81 9.52
C ALA A 144 -5.34 -13.41 8.63
N GLU A 145 -5.14 -14.14 7.54
CA GLU A 145 -4.04 -13.88 6.59
C GLU A 145 -4.17 -12.50 5.95
N LEU A 146 -5.39 -12.11 5.53
CA LEU A 146 -5.62 -10.81 4.90
C LEU A 146 -5.51 -9.65 5.91
N ILE A 147 -5.99 -9.83 7.14
CA ILE A 147 -5.83 -8.81 8.18
C ILE A 147 -4.36 -8.64 8.54
N THR A 148 -3.63 -9.74 8.73
CA THR A 148 -2.17 -9.71 8.99
C THR A 148 -1.42 -9.04 7.85
N LEU A 149 -1.78 -9.34 6.60
CA LEU A 149 -1.23 -8.69 5.40
C LEU A 149 -1.49 -7.18 5.40
N ALA A 150 -2.72 -6.76 5.70
CA ALA A 150 -3.07 -5.33 5.74
C ALA A 150 -2.26 -4.59 6.82
N ILE A 151 -2.21 -5.13 8.04
CA ILE A 151 -1.41 -4.53 9.12
C ILE A 151 0.08 -4.52 8.77
N GLY A 152 0.61 -5.59 8.18
CA GLY A 152 2.00 -5.66 7.72
C GLY A 152 2.36 -4.59 6.69
N ASN A 153 1.47 -4.33 5.71
CA ASN A 153 1.64 -3.25 4.74
C ASN A 153 1.62 -1.86 5.40
N LEU A 154 0.79 -1.66 6.43
CA LEU A 154 0.79 -0.41 7.20
C LEU A 154 2.09 -0.24 8.00
N LEU A 155 2.56 -1.30 8.66
CA LEU A 155 3.81 -1.30 9.41
C LEU A 155 5.01 -1.03 8.50
N ASP A 156 5.10 -1.72 7.36
CA ASP A 156 6.13 -1.48 6.35
C ASP A 156 6.18 -0.01 5.94
N ASN A 157 5.02 0.58 5.69
CA ASN A 157 4.89 1.98 5.31
C ASN A 157 5.33 2.91 6.45
N ALA A 158 4.84 2.66 7.67
CA ALA A 158 5.18 3.43 8.86
C ALA A 158 6.70 3.39 9.17
N ILE A 159 7.33 2.20 9.11
CA ILE A 159 8.78 2.02 9.32
C ILE A 159 9.60 2.78 8.26
N ASP A 160 9.11 2.83 7.03
CA ASP A 160 9.82 3.52 5.93
C ASP A 160 9.84 5.04 6.09
N PHE A 161 8.82 5.63 6.71
CA PHE A 161 8.70 7.07 6.90
C PHE A 161 9.11 7.55 8.30
N ALA A 162 9.19 6.64 9.26
CA ALA A 162 9.58 6.94 10.62
C ALA A 162 11.06 7.33 10.72
N PRO A 163 11.41 8.37 11.48
CA PRO A 163 12.79 8.69 11.80
C PRO A 163 13.46 7.58 12.63
N ALA A 164 14.78 7.42 12.50
CA ALA A 164 15.52 6.55 13.39
C ALA A 164 15.40 7.02 14.85
N GLY A 165 15.20 6.09 15.78
CA GLY A 165 14.96 6.36 17.19
C GLY A 165 13.51 6.65 17.56
N SER A 166 12.59 6.67 16.57
CA SER A 166 11.16 6.86 16.80
C SER A 166 10.41 5.55 17.07
N THR A 167 9.11 5.68 17.39
CA THR A 167 8.24 4.55 17.67
C THR A 167 7.05 4.52 16.70
N VAL A 168 6.80 3.38 16.07
CA VAL A 168 5.57 3.09 15.35
C VAL A 168 4.61 2.39 16.32
N ARG A 169 3.43 2.98 16.52
CA ARG A 169 2.40 2.47 17.44
C ARG A 169 1.30 1.77 16.68
N VAL A 170 0.96 0.57 17.15
CA VAL A 170 -0.23 -0.19 16.73
C VAL A 170 -1.21 -0.15 17.89
N GLU A 171 -2.36 0.45 17.69
CA GLU A 171 -3.41 0.58 18.70
C GLU A 171 -4.63 -0.23 18.28
N LEU A 172 -5.13 -1.07 19.20
CA LEU A 172 -6.35 -1.86 19.01
C LEU A 172 -7.46 -1.29 19.88
N ASP A 173 -8.64 -1.09 19.26
CA ASP A 173 -9.86 -0.66 19.98
C ASP A 173 -11.09 -1.34 19.34
N GLY A 174 -11.61 -2.37 20.02
CA GLY A 174 -12.74 -3.15 19.51
C GLY A 174 -12.45 -3.78 18.16
N THR A 175 -13.13 -3.33 17.12
CA THR A 175 -12.97 -3.80 15.73
C THR A 175 -11.98 -2.95 14.92
N THR A 176 -11.32 -2.00 15.54
CA THR A 176 -10.39 -1.10 14.85
C THR A 176 -8.94 -1.44 15.16
N VAL A 177 -8.08 -1.26 14.16
CA VAL A 177 -6.63 -1.23 14.31
C VAL A 177 -6.09 0.05 13.68
N ALA A 178 -5.30 0.79 14.43
CA ALA A 178 -4.64 1.99 13.96
C ALA A 178 -3.13 1.83 14.01
N VAL A 179 -2.44 2.21 12.95
CA VAL A 179 -0.98 2.29 12.88
C VAL A 179 -0.59 3.75 12.75
N GLN A 180 0.27 4.22 13.64
CA GLN A 180 0.75 5.60 13.67
C GLN A 180 2.28 5.63 13.68
N ASP A 181 2.85 6.44 12.79
CA ASP A 181 4.28 6.77 12.77
C ASP A 181 4.56 8.19 13.33
N GLU A 182 5.83 8.49 13.50
CA GLU A 182 6.32 9.81 13.89
C GLU A 182 7.08 10.51 12.72
N GLY A 183 6.73 10.16 11.48
CA GLY A 183 7.31 10.74 10.28
C GLY A 183 6.84 12.17 9.99
N PRO A 184 7.15 12.69 8.81
CA PRO A 184 6.78 14.06 8.42
C PRO A 184 5.30 14.21 8.06
N GLY A 185 4.52 13.11 8.06
CA GLY A 185 3.18 13.11 7.50
C GLY A 185 3.17 13.23 5.98
N VAL A 186 2.02 13.61 5.42
CA VAL A 186 1.86 13.83 3.97
C VAL A 186 1.20 15.19 3.70
N PRO A 187 1.47 15.81 2.54
CA PRO A 187 0.75 17.03 2.15
C PRO A 187 -0.77 16.79 2.07
N ASP A 188 -1.58 17.78 2.46
CA ASP A 188 -3.04 17.62 2.50
C ASP A 188 -3.66 17.23 1.16
N TYR A 189 -3.09 17.69 0.04
CA TYR A 189 -3.55 17.29 -1.29
C TYR A 189 -3.32 15.80 -1.60
N ALA A 190 -2.39 15.15 -0.89
CA ALA A 190 -2.06 13.74 -1.08
C ALA A 190 -2.98 12.80 -0.27
N LEU A 191 -3.55 13.26 0.86
CA LEU A 191 -4.40 12.46 1.73
C LEU A 191 -5.53 11.74 0.99
N PRO A 192 -6.34 12.39 0.13
CA PRO A 192 -7.43 11.72 -0.59
C PRO A 192 -6.96 10.67 -1.60
N ARG A 193 -5.69 10.75 -2.00
CA ARG A 193 -5.10 9.87 -3.01
C ARG A 193 -4.34 8.70 -2.42
N LEU A 194 -4.13 8.69 -1.10
CA LEU A 194 -3.48 7.56 -0.42
C LEU A 194 -4.37 6.32 -0.54
N GLY A 195 -3.82 5.25 -1.12
CA GLY A 195 -4.56 4.06 -1.50
C GLY A 195 -4.81 3.94 -3.02
N GLU A 196 -4.62 5.01 -3.81
CA GLU A 196 -4.52 4.86 -5.26
C GLU A 196 -3.27 4.05 -5.63
N ARG A 197 -3.39 3.17 -6.63
CA ARG A 197 -2.26 2.34 -7.07
C ARG A 197 -1.12 3.19 -7.62
N PHE A 198 0.11 2.84 -7.24
CA PHE A 198 1.34 3.55 -7.63
C PHE A 198 1.40 5.02 -7.19
N PHE A 199 0.46 5.47 -6.37
CA PHE A 199 0.55 6.80 -5.80
C PHE A 199 1.56 6.80 -4.65
N THR A 200 2.60 7.62 -4.78
CA THR A 200 3.63 7.81 -3.76
C THR A 200 3.93 9.29 -3.56
N THR A 201 4.27 9.68 -2.36
CA THR A 201 4.88 10.98 -2.06
C THR A 201 6.39 10.82 -1.94
N ALA A 202 7.15 11.91 -2.13
CA ALA A 202 8.60 11.90 -1.94
C ALA A 202 8.91 11.56 -0.46
N ARG A 203 9.89 10.66 -0.27
CA ARG A 203 10.38 10.31 1.07
C ARG A 203 11.40 11.33 1.57
N PRO A 204 11.55 11.47 2.91
CA PRO A 204 12.70 12.16 3.48
C PRO A 204 14.00 11.49 2.99
N GLY A 205 14.88 12.27 2.32
CA GLY A 205 16.11 11.73 1.74
C GLY A 205 16.12 11.54 0.21
N GLY A 206 15.00 11.83 -0.48
CA GLY A 206 14.97 11.91 -1.96
C GLY A 206 14.86 10.56 -2.68
N GLU A 207 14.92 9.44 -1.99
CA GLU A 207 14.74 8.13 -2.61
C GLU A 207 13.26 7.78 -2.81
N ARG A 208 12.84 7.54 -4.05
CA ARG A 208 11.56 6.93 -4.38
C ARG A 208 11.63 5.43 -4.05
N SER A 209 11.34 5.05 -2.81
CA SER A 209 11.56 3.67 -2.35
C SER A 209 10.29 2.82 -2.20
N GLY A 210 9.10 3.34 -2.49
CA GLY A 210 7.85 2.59 -2.39
C GLY A 210 7.20 2.35 -3.75
N SER A 211 6.60 1.17 -3.94
CA SER A 211 5.85 0.85 -5.17
C SER A 211 4.48 1.54 -5.26
N GLY A 212 4.02 2.19 -4.19
CA GLY A 212 2.67 2.76 -4.12
C GLY A 212 1.54 1.70 -4.15
N LEU A 213 1.86 0.44 -3.88
CA LEU A 213 0.88 -0.66 -3.88
C LEU A 213 0.43 -1.07 -2.47
N GLY A 214 1.22 -0.77 -1.42
CA GLY A 214 0.92 -1.22 -0.06
C GLY A 214 -0.45 -0.75 0.43
N LEU A 215 -0.73 0.55 0.38
CA LEU A 215 -2.04 1.09 0.79
C LEU A 215 -3.19 0.66 -0.14
N ALA A 216 -2.92 0.40 -1.42
CA ALA A 216 -3.92 -0.16 -2.34
C ALA A 216 -4.31 -1.60 -1.94
N ILE A 217 -3.34 -2.42 -1.52
CA ILE A 217 -3.59 -3.75 -0.95
C ILE A 217 -4.43 -3.63 0.33
N VAL A 218 -4.05 -2.74 1.25
CA VAL A 218 -4.82 -2.48 2.48
C VAL A 218 -6.27 -2.11 2.16
N GLN A 219 -6.47 -1.15 1.27
CA GLN A 219 -7.81 -0.72 0.87
C GLN A 219 -8.62 -1.87 0.26
N ARG A 220 -7.99 -2.73 -0.57
CA ARG A 220 -8.68 -3.89 -1.13
C ARG A 220 -9.06 -4.91 -0.07
N VAL A 221 -8.19 -5.18 0.90
CA VAL A 221 -8.50 -6.05 2.03
C VAL A 221 -9.70 -5.51 2.82
N MET A 222 -9.74 -4.19 3.10
CA MET A 222 -10.87 -3.57 3.79
C MET A 222 -12.17 -3.73 3.00
N VAL A 223 -12.16 -3.52 1.69
CA VAL A 223 -13.33 -3.75 0.83
C VAL A 223 -13.82 -5.20 0.88
N LEU A 224 -12.93 -6.19 0.89
CA LEU A 224 -13.29 -7.62 0.99
C LEU A 224 -13.99 -7.96 2.31
N HIS A 225 -13.64 -7.25 3.40
CA HIS A 225 -14.23 -7.43 4.72
C HIS A 225 -15.43 -6.49 4.98
N GLY A 226 -15.82 -5.63 4.02
CA GLY A 226 -16.86 -4.62 4.23
C GLY A 226 -16.47 -3.50 5.20
N GLY A 227 -15.17 -3.38 5.50
CA GLY A 227 -14.61 -2.40 6.41
C GLY A 227 -14.20 -1.10 5.71
N GLN A 228 -13.58 -0.20 6.47
CA GLN A 228 -13.14 1.12 6.00
C GLN A 228 -11.70 1.43 6.42
N MET A 229 -10.97 2.12 5.55
CA MET A 229 -9.65 2.70 5.82
C MET A 229 -9.77 4.21 5.92
N GLN A 230 -9.24 4.79 6.98
CA GLN A 230 -9.14 6.23 7.19
C GLN A 230 -7.68 6.63 7.37
N VAL A 231 -7.28 7.72 6.74
CA VAL A 231 -5.91 8.24 6.82
C VAL A 231 -5.96 9.69 7.27
N ARG A 232 -5.13 10.04 8.24
CA ARG A 232 -5.02 11.42 8.72
C ARG A 232 -3.58 11.75 9.13
N ASN A 233 -3.18 13.01 8.93
CA ASN A 233 -1.97 13.53 9.55
C ASN A 233 -2.13 13.62 11.07
N THR A 234 -1.04 13.38 11.78
CA THR A 234 -0.88 13.63 13.21
C THR A 234 0.30 14.59 13.42
N ALA A 235 0.49 15.08 14.61
CA ALA A 235 1.63 15.93 14.93
C ALA A 235 2.49 15.25 16.03
N PRO A 236 3.57 14.55 15.65
CA PRO A 236 4.07 14.28 14.30
C PRO A 236 3.42 13.07 13.64
N GLY A 237 3.61 12.91 12.32
CA GLY A 237 3.41 11.68 11.58
C GLY A 237 2.10 11.50 10.83
N LEU A 238 1.85 10.26 10.49
CA LEU A 238 0.64 9.80 9.81
C LEU A 238 -0.03 8.70 10.65
N ARG A 239 -1.35 8.73 10.72
CA ARG A 239 -2.15 7.68 11.34
C ARG A 239 -3.09 7.08 10.30
N VAL A 240 -3.02 5.77 10.13
CA VAL A 240 -3.94 5.00 9.30
C VAL A 240 -4.77 4.10 10.22
N THR A 241 -6.08 4.21 10.13
CA THR A 241 -7.04 3.43 10.93
C THR A 241 -7.84 2.53 10.01
N LEU A 242 -7.90 1.25 10.34
CA LEU A 242 -8.74 0.25 9.72
C LEU A 242 -9.90 -0.06 10.66
N ASP A 243 -11.13 0.09 10.18
CA ASP A 243 -12.34 -0.30 10.89
C ASP A 243 -12.96 -1.50 10.17
N LEU A 244 -12.92 -2.65 10.81
CA LEU A 244 -13.40 -3.91 10.24
C LEU A 244 -14.93 -4.08 10.37
N GLY A 245 -15.60 -3.13 11.02
CA GLY A 245 -17.04 -3.24 11.25
C GLY A 245 -17.40 -4.40 12.17
N ARG A 246 -18.70 -4.61 12.30
CA ARG A 246 -19.27 -5.73 13.09
C ARG A 246 -19.48 -6.95 12.24
#